data_b63c98aabf22523656b927b9cc62b8cc
#
_entry.id   b63c98aabf22523656b927b9cc62b8cc
#
_cell.length_a   1.000
_cell.length_b   1.000
_cell.length_c   1.000
_cell.angle_alpha   90.00
_cell.angle_beta   90.00
_cell.angle_gamma   90.00
#
_symmetry.space_group_name_H-M   'P 1'
#
loop_
_entity.id
_entity.type
_entity.pdbx_description
1 polymer ?
#
loop_
_entity_poly.entity_id
_entity_poly.type
_entity_poly.pdbx_seq_one_letter_code
_entity_poly.pdbx_strand_id
1 'polypeptide(L)'
;MIEILVLQNPKVLVNKQEMMFPYKKVEALLYYMAVEKSATRDQIATLLWEDCDESSARKNLRHALYTIRKVFGEELITSPTRQNLELNQELEIESDYDRFLEENEKNGTEVYKSDFLQNFPMVTMITLIINGILEMEQLQMEKMSHTHLREPDSTI
;
A
#
# COMPACT_ATOMS: atom_id res chain seq x y z
N MET A 1 -10.98 -13.49 -7.76
CA MET A 1 -9.53 -13.21 -7.87
C MET A 1 -9.22 -11.76 -7.47
N ILE A 2 -8.21 -11.58 -6.66
CA ILE A 2 -7.75 -10.27 -6.21
C ILE A 2 -6.43 -9.97 -6.90
N GLU A 3 -6.35 -8.81 -7.54
CA GLU A 3 -5.13 -8.36 -8.21
C GLU A 3 -4.65 -7.06 -7.56
N ILE A 4 -3.39 -7.04 -7.16
CA ILE A 4 -2.77 -5.85 -6.58
C ILE A 4 -1.69 -5.37 -7.54
N LEU A 5 -1.93 -4.25 -8.19
CA LEU A 5 -1.03 -3.67 -9.18
C LEU A 5 -0.23 -2.54 -8.54
N VAL A 6 1.10 -2.66 -8.54
CA VAL A 6 1.98 -1.69 -7.88
C VAL A 6 2.95 -1.01 -8.85
N LEU A 7 3.24 -1.61 -10.00
CA LEU A 7 4.29 -1.12 -10.89
C LEU A 7 3.84 0.05 -11.77
N GLN A 8 2.59 0.02 -12.25
CA GLN A 8 2.04 1.09 -13.08
C GLN A 8 0.61 1.36 -12.62
N ASN A 9 0.29 2.64 -12.39
CA ASN A 9 -1.03 3.04 -11.92
C ASN A 9 -1.50 2.17 -10.76
N PRO A 10 -0.93 2.35 -9.56
CA PRO A 10 -1.25 1.49 -8.42
C PRO A 10 -2.75 1.42 -8.17
N LYS A 11 -3.27 0.20 -8.12
CA LYS A 11 -4.70 -0.06 -7.87
C LYS A 11 -4.92 -1.50 -7.42
N VAL A 12 -6.08 -1.74 -6.83
CA VAL A 12 -6.49 -3.07 -6.41
C VAL A 12 -7.77 -3.43 -7.17
N LEU A 13 -7.77 -4.61 -7.77
CA LEU A 13 -8.89 -5.11 -8.55
C LEU A 13 -9.46 -6.37 -7.90
N VAL A 14 -10.77 -6.46 -7.81
CA VAL A 14 -11.48 -7.68 -7.41
C VAL A 14 -12.38 -8.07 -8.58
N ASN A 15 -12.12 -9.24 -9.15
CA ASN A 15 -12.84 -9.73 -10.33
C ASN A 15 -12.86 -8.68 -11.46
N LYS A 16 -11.68 -8.08 -11.70
CA LYS A 16 -11.45 -7.06 -12.74
C LYS A 16 -12.11 -5.71 -12.47
N GLN A 17 -12.70 -5.51 -11.30
CA GLN A 17 -13.28 -4.21 -10.93
C GLN A 17 -12.37 -3.51 -9.92
N GLU A 18 -12.09 -2.24 -10.19
CA GLU A 18 -11.25 -1.44 -9.31
C GLU A 18 -11.94 -1.17 -7.98
N MET A 19 -11.24 -1.44 -6.89
CA MET A 19 -11.75 -1.21 -5.55
C MET A 19 -11.39 0.18 -5.07
N MET A 20 -12.34 0.84 -4.44
CA MET A 20 -12.13 2.16 -3.85
C MET A 20 -12.01 2.02 -2.33
N PHE A 21 -11.10 2.78 -1.75
CA PHE A 21 -10.83 2.74 -0.32
C PHE A 21 -11.10 4.10 0.29
N PRO A 22 -11.56 4.13 1.55
CA PRO A 22 -11.83 5.41 2.23
C PRO A 22 -10.57 6.22 2.51
N TYR A 23 -9.40 5.56 2.64
CA TYR A 23 -8.14 6.21 2.94
C TYR A 23 -7.03 5.69 2.04
N LYS A 24 -6.17 6.59 1.57
CA LYS A 24 -5.03 6.20 0.73
C LYS A 24 -4.02 5.32 1.47
N LYS A 25 -3.90 5.47 2.77
CA LYS A 25 -3.00 4.66 3.57
C LYS A 25 -3.41 3.19 3.65
N VAL A 26 -4.70 2.89 3.49
CA VAL A 26 -5.19 1.51 3.37
C VAL A 26 -4.68 0.89 2.08
N GLU A 27 -4.76 1.61 0.98
CA GLU A 27 -4.18 1.16 -0.30
C GLU A 27 -2.67 0.95 -0.18
N ALA A 28 -1.97 1.92 0.43
CA ALA A 28 -0.53 1.84 0.62
C ALA A 28 -0.13 0.59 1.42
N LEU A 29 -0.90 0.24 2.43
CA LEU A 29 -0.69 -0.97 3.20
C LEU A 29 -0.80 -2.22 2.33
N LEU A 30 -1.79 -2.27 1.45
CA LEU A 30 -1.97 -3.41 0.54
C LEU A 30 -0.82 -3.52 -0.45
N TYR A 31 -0.36 -2.40 -1.01
CA TYR A 31 0.78 -2.41 -1.93
C TYR A 31 2.05 -2.88 -1.23
N TYR A 32 2.27 -2.42 -0.03
CA TYR A 32 3.41 -2.86 0.78
C TYR A 32 3.38 -4.36 1.02
N MET A 33 2.23 -4.89 1.43
CA MET A 33 2.08 -6.32 1.71
C MET A 33 2.16 -7.16 0.44
N ALA A 34 1.71 -6.64 -0.70
CA ALA A 34 1.80 -7.35 -1.97
C ALA A 34 3.26 -7.59 -2.38
N VAL A 35 4.15 -6.66 -2.04
CA VAL A 35 5.57 -6.74 -2.38
C VAL A 35 6.35 -7.51 -1.32
N GLU A 36 6.21 -7.12 -0.06
CA GLU A 36 6.98 -7.71 1.04
C GLU A 36 6.46 -9.05 1.52
N LYS A 37 5.18 -9.34 1.34
CA LYS A 37 4.47 -10.55 1.77
C LYS A 37 4.33 -10.68 3.28
N SER A 38 5.29 -10.23 4.06
CA SER A 38 5.24 -10.25 5.52
C SER A 38 5.98 -9.03 6.08
N ALA A 39 5.57 -8.57 7.24
CA ALA A 39 6.22 -7.46 7.92
C ALA A 39 5.75 -7.43 9.37
N THR A 40 6.49 -6.71 10.22
CA THR A 40 6.04 -6.49 11.59
C THR A 40 5.08 -5.30 11.64
N ARG A 41 4.23 -5.29 12.65
CA ARG A 41 3.31 -4.16 12.87
C ARG A 41 4.07 -2.85 13.07
N ASP A 42 5.19 -2.91 13.79
CA ASP A 42 6.00 -1.73 14.06
C ASP A 42 6.64 -1.17 12.78
N GLN A 43 7.11 -2.04 11.89
CA GLN A 43 7.66 -1.61 10.60
C GLN A 43 6.62 -0.86 9.77
N ILE A 44 5.43 -1.42 9.69
CA ILE A 44 4.34 -0.84 8.90
C ILE A 44 3.85 0.46 9.54
N ALA A 45 3.65 0.45 10.84
CA ALA A 45 3.19 1.64 11.57
C ALA A 45 4.18 2.78 11.44
N THR A 46 5.47 2.51 11.57
CA THR A 46 6.53 3.51 11.42
C THR A 46 6.56 4.07 9.99
N LEU A 47 6.38 3.21 8.99
CA LEU A 47 6.43 3.63 7.60
C LEU A 47 5.23 4.49 7.20
N LEU A 48 4.03 4.07 7.55
CA LEU A 48 2.80 4.72 7.08
C LEU A 48 2.35 5.88 7.98
N TRP A 49 2.65 5.82 9.26
CA TRP A 49 2.21 6.84 10.23
C TRP A 49 3.41 7.41 10.97
N GLU A 50 4.41 7.80 10.21
CA GLU A 50 5.65 8.38 10.72
C GLU A 50 5.41 9.64 11.57
N ASP A 51 4.40 10.44 11.21
CA ASP A 51 4.07 11.69 11.88
C ASP A 51 3.36 11.50 13.22
N CYS A 52 2.91 10.29 13.50
CA CYS A 52 2.14 9.98 14.70
C CYS A 52 3.03 9.43 15.80
N ASP A 53 2.58 9.57 17.04
CA ASP A 53 3.22 8.86 18.13
C ASP A 53 2.96 7.36 17.98
N GLU A 54 3.74 6.55 18.69
CA GLU A 54 3.71 5.10 18.56
C GLU A 54 2.33 4.51 18.83
N SER A 55 1.65 5.01 19.87
CA SER A 55 0.32 4.55 20.24
C SER A 55 -0.72 4.85 19.15
N SER A 56 -0.68 6.06 18.61
CA SER A 56 -1.60 6.47 17.54
C SER A 56 -1.33 5.71 16.24
N ALA A 57 -0.06 5.49 15.91
CA ALA A 57 0.32 4.71 14.73
C ALA A 57 -0.21 3.29 14.80
N ARG A 58 -0.09 2.63 15.94
CA ARG A 58 -0.61 1.28 16.16
C ARG A 58 -2.12 1.23 16.06
N LYS A 59 -2.80 2.22 16.60
CA LYS A 59 -4.26 2.33 16.50
C LYS A 59 -4.70 2.52 15.06
N ASN A 60 -4.01 3.37 14.31
CA ASN A 60 -4.29 3.61 12.90
C ASN A 60 -4.08 2.35 12.06
N LEU A 61 -3.04 1.58 12.35
CA LEU A 61 -2.79 0.30 11.69
C LEU A 61 -3.93 -0.68 11.95
N ARG A 62 -4.37 -0.82 13.19
CA ARG A 62 -5.49 -1.72 13.51
C ARG A 62 -6.76 -1.30 12.78
N HIS A 63 -7.00 0.00 12.68
CA HIS A 63 -8.15 0.52 11.94
C HIS A 63 -8.04 0.21 10.45
N ALA A 64 -6.86 0.36 9.87
CA ALA A 64 -6.63 0.04 8.46
C ALA A 64 -6.85 -1.44 8.17
N LEU A 65 -6.37 -2.32 9.05
CA LEU A 65 -6.58 -3.77 8.92
C LEU A 65 -8.08 -4.12 9.00
N TYR A 66 -8.79 -3.49 9.91
CA TYR A 66 -10.24 -3.65 10.03
C TYR A 66 -10.95 -3.21 8.75
N THR A 67 -10.56 -2.08 8.20
CA THR A 67 -11.14 -1.54 6.96
C THR A 67 -10.92 -2.49 5.79
N ILE A 68 -9.73 -3.06 5.65
CA ILE A 68 -9.42 -4.04 4.61
C ILE A 68 -10.34 -5.26 4.73
N ARG A 69 -10.46 -5.79 5.93
CA ARG A 69 -11.33 -6.96 6.19
C ARG A 69 -12.78 -6.65 5.83
N LYS A 70 -13.24 -5.46 6.16
CA LYS A 70 -14.61 -5.04 5.89
C LYS A 70 -14.87 -4.84 4.40
N VAL A 71 -13.93 -4.23 3.68
CA VAL A 71 -14.06 -3.96 2.24
C VAL A 71 -14.09 -5.26 1.44
N PHE A 72 -13.21 -6.20 1.74
CA PHE A 72 -13.09 -7.44 0.99
C PHE A 72 -13.99 -8.56 1.51
N GLY A 73 -14.51 -8.44 2.73
CA GLY A 73 -15.28 -9.50 3.38
C GLY A 73 -14.43 -10.70 3.78
N GLU A 74 -13.13 -10.63 3.58
CA GLU A 74 -12.18 -11.70 3.85
C GLU A 74 -10.92 -11.12 4.49
N GLU A 75 -10.17 -11.96 5.18
CA GLU A 75 -8.93 -11.56 5.83
C GLU A 75 -7.77 -11.66 4.86
N LEU A 76 -7.50 -10.57 4.14
CA LEU A 76 -6.38 -10.49 3.19
C LEU A 76 -5.02 -10.49 3.88
N ILE A 77 -4.95 -9.90 5.06
CA ILE A 77 -3.74 -9.82 5.85
C ILE A 77 -4.00 -10.56 7.14
N THR A 78 -3.21 -11.59 7.40
CA THR A 78 -3.32 -12.42 8.59
C THR A 78 -2.25 -12.03 9.61
N SER A 79 -2.48 -12.39 10.86
CA SER A 79 -1.57 -12.13 11.96
C SER A 79 -1.16 -13.45 12.60
N PRO A 80 -0.11 -14.13 12.07
CA PRO A 80 0.33 -15.41 12.61
C PRO A 80 0.87 -15.29 14.05
N THR A 81 1.44 -14.13 14.38
CA THR A 81 1.82 -13.79 15.75
C THR A 81 1.30 -12.40 16.09
N ARG A 82 1.44 -12.02 17.36
CA ARG A 82 0.99 -10.70 17.82
C ARG A 82 1.63 -9.54 17.06
N GLN A 83 2.87 -9.73 16.60
CA GLN A 83 3.63 -8.66 15.98
C GLN A 83 3.78 -8.76 14.48
N ASN A 84 3.57 -9.95 13.92
CA ASN A 84 3.80 -10.20 12.50
C ASN A 84 2.49 -10.17 11.71
N LEU A 85 2.57 -9.58 10.54
CA LEU A 85 1.48 -9.58 9.56
C LEU A 85 1.96 -10.28 8.29
N GLU A 86 1.09 -11.05 7.67
CA GLU A 86 1.37 -11.76 6.42
C GLU A 86 0.21 -11.60 5.45
N LEU A 87 0.54 -11.55 4.17
CA LEU A 87 -0.49 -11.65 3.15
C LEU A 87 -1.07 -13.07 3.18
N ASN A 88 -2.40 -13.19 3.13
CA ASN A 88 -3.06 -14.48 3.24
C ASN A 88 -2.82 -15.32 2.00
N GLN A 89 -2.03 -16.39 2.13
CA GLN A 89 -1.68 -17.27 1.03
C GLN A 89 -2.79 -18.23 0.62
N GLU A 90 -3.82 -18.37 1.45
CA GLU A 90 -4.97 -19.22 1.12
C GLU A 90 -5.90 -18.55 0.10
N LEU A 91 -5.81 -17.25 -0.06
CA LEU A 91 -6.59 -16.52 -1.03
C LEU A 91 -5.85 -16.39 -2.35
N GLU A 92 -6.60 -16.35 -3.43
CA GLU A 92 -6.04 -16.15 -4.76
C GLU A 92 -5.75 -14.66 -4.97
N ILE A 93 -4.52 -14.27 -4.67
CA ILE A 93 -4.04 -12.90 -4.79
C ILE A 93 -2.88 -12.89 -5.78
N GLU A 94 -3.02 -12.09 -6.85
CA GLU A 94 -1.96 -11.91 -7.82
C GLU A 94 -1.44 -10.48 -7.76
N SER A 95 -0.15 -10.30 -8.06
CA SER A 95 0.42 -8.96 -8.19
C SER A 95 1.26 -8.88 -9.46
N ASP A 96 1.29 -7.70 -10.08
CA ASP A 96 2.12 -7.46 -11.25
C ASP A 96 3.62 -7.52 -10.88
N TYR A 97 3.95 -7.21 -9.65
CA TYR A 97 5.31 -7.34 -9.13
C TYR A 97 5.78 -8.80 -9.15
N ASP A 98 4.92 -9.72 -8.69
CA ASP A 98 5.25 -11.15 -8.69
C ASP A 98 5.41 -11.67 -10.12
N ARG A 99 4.54 -11.25 -11.03
CA ARG A 99 4.64 -11.62 -12.45
C ARG A 99 5.93 -11.08 -13.08
N PHE A 100 6.30 -9.87 -12.76
CA PHE A 100 7.55 -9.26 -13.22
C PHE A 100 8.76 -10.08 -12.76
N LEU A 101 8.79 -10.50 -11.51
CA LEU A 101 9.87 -11.34 -10.99
C LEU A 101 9.93 -12.69 -11.69
N GLU A 102 8.80 -13.34 -11.91
CA GLU A 102 8.73 -14.63 -12.60
C GLU A 102 9.21 -14.53 -14.05
N GLU A 103 8.79 -13.50 -14.76
CA GLU A 103 9.23 -13.28 -16.15
C GLU A 103 10.73 -13.08 -16.25
N ASN A 104 11.32 -12.35 -15.34
CA ASN A 104 12.76 -12.14 -15.29
C ASN A 104 13.51 -13.44 -15.01
N GLU A 105 13.00 -14.29 -14.16
CA GLU A 105 13.61 -15.61 -13.89
C GLU A 105 13.55 -16.51 -15.13
N LYS A 106 12.42 -16.55 -15.84
CA LYS A 106 12.24 -17.34 -17.05
C LYS A 106 13.14 -16.90 -18.19
N ASN A 107 13.42 -15.60 -18.27
CA ASN A 107 14.26 -15.05 -19.34
C ASN A 107 15.77 -15.12 -19.03
N GLY A 108 16.14 -15.75 -17.92
CA GLY A 108 17.54 -15.90 -17.53
C GLY A 108 18.20 -14.60 -17.10
N THR A 109 17.42 -13.64 -16.67
CA THR A 109 17.92 -12.32 -16.27
C THR A 109 18.12 -12.21 -14.77
N GLU A 110 18.65 -13.25 -14.14
CA GLU A 110 19.00 -13.22 -12.72
C GLU A 110 19.95 -12.08 -12.37
N VAL A 111 20.91 -11.83 -13.27
CA VAL A 111 21.85 -10.72 -13.12
C VAL A 111 21.12 -9.38 -13.11
N TYR A 112 20.12 -9.23 -13.98
CA TYR A 112 19.31 -8.04 -14.05
C TYR A 112 18.44 -7.86 -12.79
N LYS A 113 17.86 -8.94 -12.30
CA LYS A 113 17.11 -8.96 -11.06
C LYS A 113 17.99 -8.55 -9.87
N SER A 114 19.21 -9.10 -9.83
CA SER A 114 20.19 -8.78 -8.82
C SER A 114 20.59 -7.29 -8.89
N ASP A 115 20.87 -6.77 -10.09
CA ASP A 115 21.20 -5.37 -10.30
C ASP A 115 20.03 -4.46 -9.95
N PHE A 116 18.83 -4.84 -10.34
CA PHE A 116 17.61 -4.09 -10.02
C PHE A 116 17.38 -4.02 -8.51
N LEU A 117 17.55 -5.13 -7.80
CA LEU A 117 17.41 -5.19 -6.35
C LEU A 117 18.54 -4.47 -5.62
N GLN A 118 19.75 -4.41 -6.22
CA GLN A 118 20.87 -3.68 -5.64
C GLN A 118 20.76 -2.17 -5.89
N ASN A 119 20.38 -1.78 -7.10
CA ASN A 119 20.27 -0.37 -7.48
C ASN A 119 18.97 0.26 -7.03
N PHE A 120 17.91 -0.54 -6.94
CA PHE A 120 16.61 -0.12 -6.45
C PHE A 120 16.14 -1.14 -5.40
N PRO A 121 16.61 -1.03 -4.16
CA PRO A 121 16.10 -1.88 -3.10
C PRO A 121 14.57 -1.84 -3.09
N MET A 122 13.94 -3.01 -2.93
CA MET A 122 12.47 -3.11 -2.90
C MET A 122 11.85 -2.09 -1.94
N VAL A 123 12.50 -1.90 -0.80
CA VAL A 123 12.07 -0.93 0.20
C VAL A 123 12.02 0.49 -0.38
N THR A 124 13.00 0.86 -1.21
CA THR A 124 13.03 2.19 -1.85
C THR A 124 11.89 2.35 -2.84
N MET A 125 11.62 1.35 -3.67
CA MET A 125 10.50 1.40 -4.63
C MET A 125 9.16 1.51 -3.91
N ILE A 126 8.94 0.70 -2.89
CA ILE A 126 7.73 0.73 -2.09
C ILE A 126 7.59 2.09 -1.41
N THR A 127 8.67 2.59 -0.84
CA THR A 127 8.69 3.90 -0.19
C THR A 127 8.33 5.01 -1.17
N LEU A 128 8.85 4.96 -2.40
CA LEU A 128 8.52 5.94 -3.44
C LEU A 128 7.04 5.87 -3.85
N ILE A 129 6.51 4.67 -4.01
CA ILE A 129 5.09 4.46 -4.33
C ILE A 129 4.21 5.01 -3.21
N ILE A 130 4.52 4.66 -1.98
CA ILE A 130 3.76 5.10 -0.80
C ILE A 130 3.85 6.62 -0.65
N ASN A 131 5.05 7.19 -0.78
CA ASN A 131 5.23 8.63 -0.67
C ASN A 131 4.48 9.37 -1.78
N GLY A 132 4.48 8.85 -2.99
CA GLY A 132 3.70 9.41 -4.09
C GLY A 132 2.21 9.44 -3.78
N ILE A 133 1.67 8.37 -3.23
CA ILE A 133 0.27 8.28 -2.82
C ILE A 133 -0.03 9.28 -1.70
N LEU A 134 0.84 9.35 -0.69
CA LEU A 134 0.67 10.27 0.43
C LEU A 134 0.77 11.73 0.00
N GLU A 135 1.67 12.05 -0.93
CA GLU A 135 1.79 13.40 -1.49
C GLU A 135 0.53 13.81 -2.24
N MET A 136 -0.04 12.91 -3.03
CA MET A 136 -1.29 13.17 -3.74
C MET A 136 -2.45 13.43 -2.76
N GLU A 137 -2.53 12.66 -1.69
CA GLU A 137 -3.52 12.87 -0.65
C GLU A 137 -3.37 14.23 0.01
N GLN A 138 -2.14 14.62 0.34
CA GLN A 138 -1.84 15.92 0.93
C GLN A 138 -2.19 17.06 0.00
N LEU A 139 -1.87 16.95 -1.29
CA LEU A 139 -2.23 17.95 -2.30
C LEU A 139 -3.74 18.13 -2.43
N GLN A 140 -4.50 17.03 -2.36
CA GLN A 140 -5.95 17.10 -2.39
C GLN A 140 -6.50 17.83 -1.17
N MET A 141 -5.95 17.55 0.01
CA MET A 141 -6.34 18.23 1.25
C MET A 141 -6.01 19.71 1.20
N GLU A 142 -4.86 20.09 0.67
CA GLU A 142 -4.46 21.50 0.48
C GLU A 142 -5.41 22.22 -0.48
N LYS A 143 -5.77 21.58 -1.59
CA LYS A 143 -6.74 22.15 -2.54
C LYS A 143 -8.09 22.37 -1.90
N MET A 144 -8.58 21.43 -1.11
CA MET A 144 -9.83 21.56 -0.38
C MET A 144 -9.77 22.69 0.62
N SER A 145 -8.66 22.82 1.33
CA SER A 145 -8.43 23.89 2.29
C SER A 145 -8.41 25.25 1.61
N HIS A 146 -7.74 25.38 0.49
CA HIS A 146 -7.72 26.62 -0.30
C HIS A 146 -9.09 26.99 -0.86
N THR A 147 -9.83 26.03 -1.34
CA THR A 147 -11.18 26.24 -1.86
C THR A 147 -12.10 26.73 -0.75
N HIS A 148 -11.97 26.16 0.44
CA HIS A 148 -12.76 26.56 1.61
C HIS A 148 -12.42 27.99 2.08
N LEU A 149 -11.14 28.36 2.02
CA LEU A 149 -10.69 29.71 2.41
C LEU A 149 -11.07 30.76 1.37
N ARG A 150 -11.28 30.39 0.11
CA ARG A 150 -11.67 31.32 -0.96
C ARG A 150 -13.16 31.70 -0.88
N GLU A 151 -14.00 30.85 -0.37
CA GLU A 151 -15.44 31.14 -0.30
C GLU A 151 -15.77 32.42 0.45
N PRO A 152 -15.20 32.69 1.64
CA PRO A 152 -15.48 33.95 2.31
C PRO A 152 -15.02 35.19 1.54
N ASP A 153 -13.89 35.07 0.82
CA ASP A 153 -13.33 36.16 0.06
C ASP A 153 -14.14 36.47 -1.20
N SER A 154 -14.74 35.46 -1.79
CA SER A 154 -15.54 35.63 -3.02
C SER A 154 -16.89 36.27 -2.77
N THR A 155 -17.35 36.34 -1.52
CA THR A 155 -18.62 36.96 -1.15
C THR A 155 -18.49 38.44 -0.82
N ILE A 156 -17.30 38.95 -0.79
CA ILE A 156 -17.01 40.35 -0.56
C ILE A 156 -16.90 41.09 -1.88
#